data_f53c6f947f59fb7f05a7be09a120ba1e
#
_entry.id   f53c6f947f59fb7f05a7be09a120ba1e
#
_cell.length_a   1.000
_cell.length_b   1.000
_cell.length_c   1.000
_cell.angle_alpha   90.00
_cell.angle_beta   90.00
_cell.angle_gamma   90.00
#
_symmetry.space_group_name_H-M   'P 1'
#
loop_
_entity.id
_entity.type
_entity.pdbx_description
1 polymer ?
#
loop_
_entity_poly.entity_id
_entity_poly.type
_entity_poly.pdbx_seq_one_letter_code
_entity_poly.pdbx_strand_id
1 'polypeptide(L)'
;MLDSHTDTLIKSNINMSVPYYLMASYAYYVQDNPIFSDGYYDELAKTILENWDNITHWHRDVLKKDDLAAGSFLGEYPSIVEGALAEVRKKFYTKSGKVRKKVTV
;
A
#
# COMPACT_ATOMS: atom_id res chain seq x y z
N MET A 1 4.07 -12.17 0.63
CA MET A 1 3.33 -10.91 0.74
C MET A 1 4.02 -9.98 1.73
N LEU A 2 3.81 -8.70 1.60
CA LEU A 2 4.51 -7.69 2.41
C LEU A 2 3.71 -7.20 3.61
N ASP A 3 2.72 -7.98 4.06
CA ASP A 3 1.80 -7.57 5.14
C ASP A 3 2.53 -7.18 6.42
N SER A 4 3.36 -8.07 6.96
CA SER A 4 4.06 -7.84 8.22
C SER A 4 5.07 -6.71 8.15
N HIS A 5 5.80 -6.62 7.05
CA HIS A 5 6.78 -5.56 6.81
C HIS A 5 6.09 -4.19 6.82
N THR A 6 4.99 -4.08 6.07
CA THR A 6 4.25 -2.84 5.96
C THR A 6 3.59 -2.46 7.28
N ASP A 7 3.03 -3.43 8.00
CA ASP A 7 2.43 -3.20 9.30
C ASP A 7 3.42 -2.58 10.29
N THR A 8 4.66 -3.09 10.30
CA THR A 8 5.72 -2.56 11.13
C THR A 8 6.03 -1.09 10.78
N LEU A 9 6.13 -0.77 9.49
CA LEU A 9 6.37 0.59 9.03
C LEU A 9 5.25 1.54 9.45
N ILE A 10 4.01 1.12 9.28
CA ILE A 10 2.84 1.95 9.59
C ILE A 10 2.74 2.23 11.08
N LYS A 11 3.06 1.27 11.93
CA LYS A 11 3.07 1.46 13.37
C LYS A 11 4.09 2.50 13.82
N SER A 12 5.19 2.65 13.12
CA SER A 12 6.18 3.68 13.42
C SER A 12 5.85 5.02 12.75
N ASN A 13 5.13 5.01 11.62
CA ASN A 13 4.75 6.22 10.91
C ASN A 13 3.46 5.98 10.12
N ILE A 14 2.34 6.48 10.64
CA ILE A 14 1.03 6.29 10.02
C ILE A 14 0.94 6.87 8.61
N ASN A 15 1.75 7.87 8.28
CA ASN A 15 1.77 8.46 6.95
C ASN A 15 2.21 7.47 5.88
N MET A 16 2.94 6.42 6.25
CA MET A 16 3.34 5.36 5.31
C MET A 16 2.16 4.54 4.81
N SER A 17 1.02 4.56 5.50
CA SER A 17 -0.18 3.85 5.08
C SER A 17 -0.69 4.33 3.72
N VAL A 18 -0.58 5.61 3.43
CA VAL A 18 -1.08 6.20 2.18
C VAL A 18 -0.29 5.70 0.96
N PRO A 19 1.04 5.86 0.89
CA PRO A 19 1.78 5.38 -0.28
C PRO A 19 1.68 3.85 -0.44
N TYR A 20 1.69 3.09 0.64
CA TYR A 20 1.57 1.64 0.55
C TYR A 20 0.17 1.20 0.11
N TYR A 21 -0.87 1.90 0.53
CA TYR A 21 -2.22 1.62 0.04
C TYR A 21 -2.34 1.89 -1.47
N LEU A 22 -1.78 3.01 -1.93
CA LEU A 22 -1.78 3.34 -3.36
C LEU A 22 -0.98 2.32 -4.17
N MET A 23 0.20 1.93 -3.70
CA MET A 23 1.01 0.90 -4.36
C MET A 23 0.28 -0.45 -4.39
N ALA A 24 -0.36 -0.82 -3.29
CA ALA A 24 -1.11 -2.08 -3.20
C ALA A 24 -2.31 -2.08 -4.15
N SER A 25 -3.01 -0.94 -4.24
CA SER A 25 -4.14 -0.79 -5.16
C SER A 25 -3.69 -0.91 -6.61
N TYR A 26 -2.59 -0.26 -6.97
CA TYR A 26 -2.02 -0.33 -8.30
C TYR A 26 -1.60 -1.77 -8.64
N ALA A 27 -0.93 -2.44 -7.71
CA ALA A 27 -0.51 -3.82 -7.89
C ALA A 27 -1.70 -4.76 -8.11
N TYR A 28 -2.78 -4.53 -7.38
CA TYR A 28 -3.98 -5.35 -7.46
C TYR A 28 -4.80 -5.07 -8.72
N TYR A 29 -5.18 -3.80 -8.93
CA TYR A 29 -6.12 -3.44 -9.99
C TYR A 29 -5.50 -3.25 -11.35
N VAL A 30 -4.26 -2.77 -11.40
CA VAL A 30 -3.58 -2.46 -12.68
C VAL A 30 -2.67 -3.60 -13.12
N GLN A 31 -1.90 -4.17 -12.19
CA GLN A 31 -0.90 -5.19 -12.53
C GLN A 31 -1.38 -6.64 -12.32
N ASP A 32 -2.52 -6.82 -11.66
CA ASP A 32 -3.03 -8.15 -11.28
C ASP A 32 -1.94 -8.98 -10.58
N ASN A 33 -1.18 -8.32 -9.70
CA ASN A 33 -0.06 -8.94 -9.00
C ASN A 33 0.07 -8.32 -7.62
N PRO A 34 -0.80 -8.72 -6.65
CA PRO A 34 -0.86 -8.09 -5.33
C PRO A 34 0.43 -8.21 -4.53
N ILE A 35 0.69 -7.19 -3.71
CA ILE A 35 1.78 -7.21 -2.72
C ILE A 35 1.27 -7.50 -1.31
N PHE A 36 -0.04 -7.46 -1.09
CA PHE A 36 -0.69 -7.76 0.19
C PHE A 36 -1.71 -8.88 0.03
N SER A 37 -2.02 -9.56 1.14
CA SER A 37 -3.20 -10.40 1.20
C SER A 37 -4.47 -9.53 1.14
N ASP A 38 -5.57 -10.10 0.69
CA ASP A 38 -6.85 -9.39 0.63
C ASP A 38 -7.27 -8.86 1.99
N GLY A 39 -7.08 -9.68 3.02
CA GLY A 39 -7.41 -9.28 4.40
C GLY A 39 -6.60 -8.09 4.87
N TYR A 40 -5.30 -8.06 4.58
CA TYR A 40 -4.46 -6.94 4.98
C TYR A 40 -4.80 -5.68 4.20
N TYR A 41 -5.11 -5.81 2.91
CA TYR A 41 -5.52 -4.66 2.09
C TYR A 41 -6.76 -3.99 2.66
N ASP A 42 -7.78 -4.78 3.02
CA ASP A 42 -9.00 -4.26 3.64
C ASP A 42 -8.73 -3.63 5.00
N GLU A 43 -7.89 -4.26 5.81
CA GLU A 43 -7.50 -3.74 7.12
C GLU A 43 -6.75 -2.42 6.99
N LEU A 44 -5.88 -2.29 5.99
CA LEU A 44 -5.14 -1.06 5.74
C LEU A 44 -6.08 0.09 5.36
N ALA A 45 -7.10 -0.17 4.56
CA ALA A 45 -8.11 0.82 4.24
C ALA A 45 -8.82 1.34 5.51
N LYS A 46 -9.18 0.44 6.40
CA LYS A 46 -9.80 0.80 7.68
C LYS A 46 -8.85 1.60 8.57
N THR A 47 -7.60 1.22 8.60
CA THR A 47 -6.56 1.93 9.37
C THR A 47 -6.43 3.37 8.90
N ILE A 48 -6.42 3.60 7.60
CA ILE A 48 -6.36 4.96 7.04
C ILE A 48 -7.58 5.77 7.45
N LEU A 49 -8.78 5.18 7.36
CA LEU A 49 -10.03 5.85 7.77
C LEU A 49 -10.00 6.25 9.25
N GLU A 50 -9.58 5.32 10.12
CA GLU A 50 -9.54 5.56 11.56
C GLU A 50 -8.53 6.63 11.95
N ASN A 51 -7.48 6.81 11.14
CA ASN A 51 -6.41 7.76 11.42
C ASN A 51 -6.41 8.94 10.44
N TRP A 52 -7.50 9.15 9.73
CA TRP A 52 -7.59 10.16 8.66
C TRP A 52 -7.06 11.53 9.08
N ASP A 53 -7.48 12.00 10.24
CA ASP A 53 -7.11 13.34 10.73
C ASP A 53 -5.64 13.41 11.19
N ASN A 54 -5.03 12.27 11.48
CA ASN A 54 -3.63 12.19 11.91
C ASN A 54 -2.66 12.01 10.73
N ILE A 55 -3.18 11.71 9.53
CA ILE A 55 -2.37 11.51 8.33
C ILE A 55 -2.12 12.86 7.69
N THR A 56 -0.85 13.20 7.50
CA THR A 56 -0.42 14.46 6.90
C THR A 56 0.27 14.26 5.54
N HIS A 57 0.29 13.01 5.04
CA HIS A 57 0.88 12.72 3.74
C HIS A 57 0.12 13.46 2.64
N TRP A 58 0.84 14.12 1.75
CA TRP A 58 0.23 14.99 0.72
C TRP A 58 -0.63 14.20 -0.28
N HIS A 59 -0.37 12.91 -0.49
CA HIS A 59 -1.21 12.06 -1.34
C HIS A 59 -2.51 11.63 -0.67
N ARG A 60 -2.76 11.98 0.60
CA ARG A 60 -4.03 11.67 1.25
C ARG A 60 -5.22 12.20 0.43
N ASP A 61 -5.05 13.35 -0.21
CA ASP A 61 -6.12 13.97 -0.99
C ASP A 61 -6.49 13.20 -2.25
N VAL A 62 -5.66 12.27 -2.68
CA VAL A 62 -5.98 11.34 -3.78
C VAL A 62 -7.01 10.32 -3.34
N LEU A 63 -7.01 9.97 -2.06
CA LEU A 63 -7.93 8.99 -1.48
C LEU A 63 -9.24 9.66 -1.07
N LYS A 64 -10.34 8.91 -1.20
CA LYS A 64 -11.64 9.34 -0.73
C LYS A 64 -12.10 8.41 0.37
N LYS A 65 -12.70 8.96 1.43
CA LYS A 65 -13.20 8.16 2.54
C LYS A 65 -14.20 7.10 2.09
N ASP A 66 -15.03 7.41 1.10
CA ASP A 66 -16.01 6.47 0.57
C ASP A 66 -15.34 5.27 -0.09
N ASP A 67 -14.24 5.50 -0.83
CA ASP A 67 -13.48 4.42 -1.46
C ASP A 67 -12.84 3.51 -0.41
N LEU A 68 -12.29 4.11 0.65
CA LEU A 68 -11.68 3.36 1.75
C LEU A 68 -12.72 2.54 2.50
N ALA A 69 -13.89 3.09 2.72
CA ALA A 69 -14.99 2.38 3.38
C ALA A 69 -15.48 1.20 2.54
N ALA A 70 -15.44 1.33 1.21
CA ALA A 70 -15.78 0.25 0.30
C ALA A 70 -14.66 -0.78 0.13
N GLY A 71 -13.45 -0.48 0.65
CA GLY A 71 -12.29 -1.37 0.52
C GLY A 71 -11.71 -1.41 -0.88
N SER A 72 -11.87 -0.35 -1.65
CA SER A 72 -11.36 -0.30 -3.02
C SER A 72 -10.88 1.10 -3.38
N PHE A 73 -9.96 1.17 -4.35
CA PHE A 73 -9.52 2.45 -4.91
C PHE A 73 -9.54 2.36 -6.44
N LEU A 74 -10.46 3.09 -7.04
CA LEU A 74 -10.67 3.12 -8.49
C LEU A 74 -10.33 4.48 -9.10
N GLY A 75 -9.66 5.35 -8.34
CA GLY A 75 -9.26 6.68 -8.79
C GLY A 75 -7.99 6.66 -9.64
N GLU A 76 -7.49 7.85 -9.94
CA GLU A 76 -6.24 8.00 -10.66
C GLU A 76 -5.05 7.93 -9.70
N TYR A 77 -3.99 7.25 -10.14
CA TYR A 77 -2.79 7.13 -9.34
C TYR A 77 -1.82 8.27 -9.64
N PRO A 78 -1.17 8.84 -8.60
CA PRO A 78 -0.04 9.72 -8.86
C PRO A 78 1.03 8.99 -9.66
N SER A 79 1.72 9.69 -10.54
CA SER A 79 2.71 9.08 -11.44
C SER A 79 3.85 8.38 -10.70
N ILE A 80 4.16 8.85 -9.48
CA ILE A 80 5.22 8.25 -8.66
C ILE A 80 4.88 6.84 -8.15
N VAL A 81 3.60 6.47 -8.10
CA VAL A 81 3.16 5.19 -7.53
C VAL A 81 3.75 4.00 -8.28
N GLU A 82 3.71 4.03 -9.61
CA GLU A 82 4.28 2.96 -10.41
C GLU A 82 5.77 2.79 -10.15
N GLY A 83 6.52 3.88 -10.15
CA GLY A 83 7.96 3.86 -9.87
C GLY A 83 8.27 3.38 -8.46
N ALA A 84 7.52 3.86 -7.47
CA ALA A 84 7.70 3.43 -6.09
C ALA A 84 7.42 1.94 -5.92
N LEU A 85 6.36 1.43 -6.56
CA LEU A 85 6.04 0.01 -6.53
C LEU A 85 7.15 -0.83 -7.17
N ALA A 86 7.70 -0.37 -8.31
CA ALA A 86 8.81 -1.04 -8.98
C ALA A 86 10.03 -1.16 -8.04
N GLU A 87 10.34 -0.10 -7.32
CA GLU A 87 11.44 -0.12 -6.33
C GLU A 87 11.16 -1.08 -5.17
N VAL A 88 9.93 -1.12 -4.67
CA VAL A 88 9.53 -2.05 -3.62
C VAL A 88 9.69 -3.49 -4.11
N ARG A 89 9.22 -3.80 -5.32
CA ARG A 89 9.36 -5.15 -5.88
C ARG A 89 10.82 -5.53 -6.06
N LYS A 90 11.64 -4.62 -6.56
CA LYS A 90 13.08 -4.83 -6.75
C LYS A 90 13.77 -5.12 -5.41
N LYS A 91 13.36 -4.43 -4.35
CA LYS A 91 13.96 -4.56 -3.02
C LYS A 91 13.55 -5.84 -2.30
N PHE A 92 12.28 -6.24 -2.40
CA PHE A 92 11.71 -7.29 -1.58
C PHE A 92 11.35 -8.58 -2.33
N TYR A 93 11.37 -8.58 -3.66
CA TYR A 93 11.04 -9.75 -4.45
C TYR A 93 12.25 -10.27 -5.22
N THR A 94 12.27 -11.59 -5.46
CA THR A 94 13.27 -12.21 -6.34
C THR A 94 12.88 -11.98 -7.80
N LYS A 95 13.79 -12.31 -8.73
CA LYS A 95 13.52 -12.22 -10.17
C LYS A 95 12.33 -13.09 -10.61
N SER A 96 12.03 -14.15 -9.86
CA SER A 96 10.89 -15.03 -10.13
C SER A 96 9.57 -14.51 -9.53
N GLY A 97 9.58 -13.34 -8.89
CA GLY A 97 8.39 -12.73 -8.31
C GLY A 97 8.08 -13.20 -6.89
N LYS A 98 8.95 -13.98 -6.28
CA LYS A 98 8.77 -14.43 -4.89
C LYS A 98 9.37 -13.42 -3.92
N VAL A 99 8.74 -13.29 -2.76
CA VAL A 99 9.28 -12.47 -1.68
C VAL A 99 10.64 -13.03 -1.24
N ARG A 100 11.64 -12.17 -1.08
CA ARG A 100 12.97 -12.57 -0.66
C ARG A 100 12.91 -13.14 0.76
N LYS A 101 13.68 -14.22 1.01
CA LYS A 101 13.70 -14.88 2.32
C LYS A 101 14.14 -13.98 3.45
N LYS A 102 15.02 -13.03 3.16
CA LYS A 102 15.48 -12.02 4.14
C LYS A 102 14.91 -10.68 3.76
N VAL A 103 13.70 -10.44 4.16
CA VAL A 103 13.12 -9.10 4.10
C VAL A 103 13.55 -8.42 5.38
N THR A 104 14.69 -7.77 5.35
CA THR A 104 15.12 -6.94 6.46
C THR A 104 14.65 -5.54 6.21
N VAL A 105 14.10 -5.00 7.20
CA VAL A 105 13.54 -3.67 7.17
C VAL A 105 14.57 -2.70 7.70
#